data_02955bdb7e6f8b4c6dee014b83cbcb1d
#
_entry.id   02955bdb7e6f8b4c6dee014b83cbcb1d
#
_cell.length_a   1.000
_cell.length_b   1.000
_cell.length_c   1.000
_cell.angle_alpha   90.00
_cell.angle_beta   90.00
_cell.angle_gamma   90.00
#
_symmetry.space_group_name_H-M   'P 1'
#
loop_
_entity.id
_entity.type
_entity.pdbx_description
1 polymer ?
#
loop_
_entity_poly.entity_id
_entity_poly.type
_entity_poly.pdbx_seq_one_letter_code
_entity_poly.pdbx_strand_id
1 'polypeptide(L)'
;GACPASASWNGFCSYGCKTFFIMENAVKTQNKYQVSIDLLNDAVGKEIATSLQYMYFHTHFEDDRYQYLSKIMREISIAEMRHIEEFSDRILFLQGDVDMNASFRTKQVTDVKEMLRLAMQLEQSTIDSYNEASRIAAEHKDAVTHKMFQDIIVEEEEHLDTFRTELQHMLDYGEEYLALQSAAGSKHAAKSFGHP
;
A
#
# COMPACT_ATOMS: atom_id res chain seq x y z
N GLY A 1 -34.18 50.62 -30.99
CA GLY A 1 -33.53 51.92 -31.13
C GLY A 1 -32.09 51.72 -31.59
N ALA A 2 -31.70 52.33 -32.65
CA ALA A 2 -30.61 52.27 -33.56
C ALA A 2 -29.20 52.46 -32.95
N CYS A 3 -28.21 51.86 -33.59
CA CYS A 3 -26.80 52.29 -33.66
C CYS A 3 -26.66 53.72 -34.23
N PRO A 4 -25.54 54.43 -33.95
CA PRO A 4 -24.49 54.57 -34.97
C PRO A 4 -23.08 54.50 -34.38
N ALA A 5 -22.15 53.82 -35.05
CA ALA A 5 -21.20 54.21 -36.10
C ALA A 5 -20.07 55.20 -35.66
N SER A 6 -18.86 54.70 -35.83
CA SER A 6 -17.62 55.34 -36.27
C SER A 6 -16.89 56.36 -35.38
N ALA A 7 -15.68 55.93 -34.97
CA ALA A 7 -14.52 56.83 -35.01
C ALA A 7 -13.23 56.00 -35.20
N SER A 8 -12.62 56.21 -36.37
CA SER A 8 -11.28 55.79 -36.75
C SER A 8 -10.24 56.62 -35.97
N TRP A 9 -9.24 55.94 -35.41
CA TRP A 9 -7.97 56.56 -35.06
C TRP A 9 -6.81 55.73 -35.60
N ASN A 10 -6.23 56.23 -36.66
CA ASN A 10 -4.88 55.87 -37.12
C ASN A 10 -3.87 56.46 -36.15
N GLY A 11 -3.08 55.61 -35.52
CA GLY A 11 -1.94 56.00 -34.70
C GLY A 11 -0.87 54.93 -34.78
N PHE A 12 0.10 55.14 -35.64
CA PHE A 12 1.35 54.40 -35.72
C PHE A 12 2.03 54.40 -34.35
N CYS A 13 2.33 53.21 -33.81
CA CYS A 13 3.40 53.06 -32.85
C CYS A 13 4.15 51.76 -33.14
N SER A 14 5.22 51.93 -33.85
CA SER A 14 6.23 50.91 -34.12
C SER A 14 7.11 50.74 -32.90
N TYR A 15 6.81 49.76 -32.06
CA TYR A 15 7.80 49.12 -31.18
C TYR A 15 7.59 47.61 -31.30
N GLY A 16 8.58 46.97 -31.91
CA GLY A 16 8.63 45.53 -32.06
C GLY A 16 8.72 44.84 -30.73
N CYS A 17 7.58 44.42 -30.21
CA CYS A 17 7.55 43.40 -29.15
C CYS A 17 7.65 42.05 -29.86
N LYS A 18 8.89 41.59 -30.05
CA LYS A 18 9.14 40.20 -30.35
C LYS A 18 8.77 39.40 -29.10
N THR A 19 7.52 38.96 -29.06
CA THR A 19 7.09 37.91 -28.13
C THR A 19 7.88 36.67 -28.53
N PHE A 20 8.98 36.46 -27.83
CA PHE A 20 9.74 35.23 -27.89
C PHE A 20 8.85 34.15 -27.23
N PHE A 21 8.06 33.47 -28.05
CA PHE A 21 7.48 32.21 -27.69
C PHE A 21 8.65 31.23 -27.64
N ILE A 22 9.28 31.17 -26.47
CA ILE A 22 10.15 30.06 -26.13
C ILE A 22 9.18 28.87 -26.02
N MET A 23 9.02 28.13 -27.09
CA MET A 23 8.58 26.76 -27.05
C MET A 23 9.72 26.01 -26.34
N GLU A 24 9.63 25.94 -25.04
CA GLU A 24 10.41 25.02 -24.22
C GLU A 24 9.94 23.62 -24.60
N ASN A 25 10.48 23.09 -25.68
CA ASN A 25 10.56 21.67 -25.93
C ASN A 25 11.53 21.13 -24.86
N ALA A 26 11.07 21.04 -23.62
CA ALA A 26 11.71 20.23 -22.61
C ALA A 26 11.68 18.79 -23.17
N VAL A 27 12.79 18.38 -23.77
CA VAL A 27 13.09 16.96 -23.93
C VAL A 27 12.96 16.41 -22.51
N LYS A 28 11.88 15.69 -22.21
CA LYS A 28 11.74 14.96 -20.95
C LYS A 28 12.91 13.98 -20.93
N THR A 29 14.01 14.37 -20.29
CA THR A 29 15.09 13.45 -20.01
C THR A 29 14.48 12.35 -19.18
N GLN A 30 14.44 11.15 -19.74
CA GLN A 30 13.89 9.99 -19.07
C GLN A 30 14.59 9.86 -17.72
N ASN A 31 13.80 9.76 -16.63
CA ASN A 31 14.35 9.60 -15.29
C ASN A 31 15.18 8.31 -15.25
N LYS A 32 16.46 8.40 -14.90
CA LYS A 32 17.35 7.24 -14.88
C LYS A 32 16.90 6.15 -13.91
N TYR A 33 16.02 6.50 -12.95
CA TYR A 33 15.44 5.61 -11.96
C TYR A 33 13.99 5.19 -12.28
N GLN A 34 13.53 5.42 -13.51
CA GLN A 34 12.14 5.13 -13.86
C GLN A 34 11.74 3.69 -13.54
N VAL A 35 12.62 2.72 -13.80
CA VAL A 35 12.38 1.31 -13.47
C VAL A 35 12.17 1.11 -11.96
N SER A 36 13.00 1.72 -11.12
CA SER A 36 12.81 1.66 -9.67
C SER A 36 11.51 2.31 -9.24
N ILE A 37 11.14 3.45 -9.83
CA ILE A 37 9.88 4.15 -9.53
C ILE A 37 8.67 3.27 -9.88
N ASP A 38 8.72 2.58 -11.02
CA ASP A 38 7.64 1.69 -11.46
C ASP A 38 7.50 0.48 -10.51
N LEU A 39 8.62 -0.15 -10.10
CA LEU A 39 8.63 -1.24 -9.13
C LEU A 39 8.08 -0.82 -7.76
N LEU A 40 8.46 0.38 -7.30
CA LEU A 40 8.00 0.91 -6.01
C LEU A 40 6.51 1.26 -6.06
N ASN A 41 5.99 1.79 -7.17
CA ASN A 41 4.56 2.05 -7.33
C ASN A 41 3.73 0.76 -7.38
N ASP A 42 4.25 -0.29 -8.04
CA ASP A 42 3.63 -1.62 -7.98
C ASP A 42 3.56 -2.14 -6.54
N ALA A 43 4.61 -1.94 -5.76
CA ALA A 43 4.66 -2.29 -4.35
C ALA A 43 3.63 -1.47 -3.53
N VAL A 44 3.61 -0.14 -3.65
CA VAL A 44 2.61 0.72 -3.00
C VAL A 44 1.20 0.21 -3.24
N GLY A 45 0.85 -0.12 -4.49
CA GLY A 45 -0.47 -0.65 -4.82
C GLY A 45 -0.80 -1.97 -4.14
N LYS A 46 0.19 -2.86 -3.98
CA LYS A 46 0.04 -4.13 -3.26
C LYS A 46 -0.17 -3.91 -1.77
N GLU A 47 0.68 -3.10 -1.12
CA GLU A 47 0.56 -2.82 0.31
C GLU A 47 -0.78 -2.17 0.67
N ILE A 48 -1.26 -1.22 -0.14
CA ILE A 48 -2.59 -0.64 0.04
C ILE A 48 -3.67 -1.73 0.00
N ALA A 49 -3.63 -2.61 -0.99
CA ALA A 49 -4.62 -3.66 -1.16
C ALA A 49 -4.56 -4.69 -0.03
N THR A 50 -3.36 -5.08 0.41
CA THR A 50 -3.11 -6.03 1.50
C THR A 50 -3.51 -5.43 2.84
N SER A 51 -3.13 -4.19 3.13
CA SER A 51 -3.54 -3.47 4.34
C SER A 51 -5.07 -3.41 4.47
N LEU A 52 -5.79 -3.08 3.40
CA LEU A 52 -7.25 -3.06 3.39
C LEU A 52 -7.86 -4.45 3.57
N GLN A 53 -7.24 -5.49 2.99
CA GLN A 53 -7.68 -6.88 3.18
C GLN A 53 -7.54 -7.31 4.64
N TYR A 54 -6.43 -6.99 5.30
CA TYR A 54 -6.21 -7.34 6.71
C TYR A 54 -7.06 -6.49 7.66
N MET A 55 -7.33 -5.24 7.32
CA MET A 55 -8.30 -4.43 8.05
C MET A 55 -9.71 -5.03 7.97
N TYR A 56 -10.12 -5.54 6.80
CA TYR A 56 -11.37 -6.27 6.64
C TYR A 56 -11.41 -7.52 7.53
N PHE A 57 -10.34 -8.33 7.55
CA PHE A 57 -10.26 -9.51 8.42
C PHE A 57 -10.28 -9.14 9.91
N HIS A 58 -9.54 -8.09 10.28
CA HIS A 58 -9.55 -7.56 11.64
C HIS A 58 -10.98 -7.26 12.13
N THR A 59 -11.77 -6.53 11.33
CA THR A 59 -13.13 -6.12 11.73
C THR A 59 -14.06 -7.34 11.90
N HIS A 60 -13.93 -8.36 11.07
CA HIS A 60 -14.69 -9.61 11.20
C HIS A 60 -14.26 -10.42 12.43
N PHE A 61 -12.96 -10.57 12.67
CA PHE A 61 -12.48 -11.25 13.87
C PHE A 61 -12.85 -10.50 15.16
N GLU A 62 -12.93 -9.17 15.11
CA GLU A 62 -13.40 -8.37 16.25
C GLU A 62 -14.88 -8.61 16.53
N ASP A 63 -15.72 -8.68 15.51
CA ASP A 63 -17.16 -8.98 15.64
C ASP A 63 -17.39 -10.40 16.18
N ASP A 64 -16.64 -11.38 15.68
CA ASP A 64 -16.67 -12.78 16.12
C ASP A 64 -16.00 -13.01 17.50
N ARG A 65 -15.43 -11.99 18.11
CA ARG A 65 -14.71 -12.03 19.39
C ARG A 65 -13.43 -12.87 19.38
N TYR A 66 -12.80 -13.06 18.24
CA TYR A 66 -11.50 -13.73 18.13
C TYR A 66 -10.36 -12.72 18.36
N GLN A 67 -10.19 -12.31 19.61
CA GLN A 67 -9.38 -11.15 19.99
C GLN A 67 -7.91 -11.24 19.55
N TYR A 68 -7.32 -12.42 19.61
CA TYR A 68 -5.92 -12.59 19.23
C TYR A 68 -5.74 -12.49 17.70
N LEU A 69 -6.62 -13.15 16.92
CA LEU A 69 -6.61 -13.06 15.47
C LEU A 69 -6.91 -11.64 15.00
N SER A 70 -7.88 -10.99 15.64
CA SER A 70 -8.21 -9.58 15.38
C SER A 70 -6.99 -8.68 15.60
N LYS A 71 -6.28 -8.87 16.73
CA LYS A 71 -5.08 -8.12 17.05
C LYS A 71 -3.97 -8.31 16.01
N ILE A 72 -3.67 -9.55 15.64
CA ILE A 72 -2.65 -9.87 14.62
C ILE A 72 -2.98 -9.16 13.30
N MET A 73 -4.20 -9.33 12.78
CA MET A 73 -4.60 -8.71 11.51
C MET A 73 -4.49 -7.18 11.54
N ARG A 74 -4.81 -6.57 12.68
CA ARG A 74 -4.67 -5.12 12.85
C ARG A 74 -3.22 -4.68 12.85
N GLU A 75 -2.36 -5.38 13.60
CA GLU A 75 -0.94 -5.04 13.73
C GLU A 75 -0.23 -5.17 12.38
N ILE A 76 -0.48 -6.24 11.64
CA ILE A 76 0.08 -6.45 10.29
C ILE A 76 -0.49 -5.42 9.32
N SER A 77 -1.82 -5.16 9.32
CA SER A 77 -2.39 -4.10 8.47
C SER A 77 -1.71 -2.73 8.68
N ILE A 78 -1.29 -2.42 9.91
CA ILE A 78 -0.54 -1.20 10.23
C ILE A 78 0.91 -1.29 9.74
N ALA A 79 1.53 -2.46 9.76
CA ALA A 79 2.86 -2.67 9.20
C ALA A 79 2.85 -2.41 7.69
N GLU A 80 1.88 -2.97 6.95
CA GLU A 80 1.71 -2.70 5.51
C GLU A 80 1.54 -1.21 5.20
N MET A 81 0.84 -0.47 6.09
CA MET A 81 0.73 0.99 5.93
C MET A 81 2.08 1.70 6.09
N ARG A 82 3.01 1.19 6.88
CA ARG A 82 4.37 1.74 6.99
C ARG A 82 5.18 1.45 5.73
N HIS A 83 5.03 0.25 5.15
CA HIS A 83 5.65 -0.07 3.86
C HIS A 83 5.19 0.88 2.76
N ILE A 84 3.88 1.26 2.72
CA ILE A 84 3.38 2.29 1.80
C ILE A 84 4.15 3.61 1.98
N GLU A 85 4.35 4.06 3.22
CA GLU A 85 5.07 5.30 3.52
C GLU A 85 6.53 5.21 3.06
N GLU A 86 7.24 4.12 3.38
CA GLU A 86 8.63 3.91 3.01
C GLU A 86 8.84 3.89 1.49
N PHE A 87 8.01 3.15 0.75
CA PHE A 87 8.06 3.12 -0.71
C PHE A 87 7.75 4.49 -1.32
N SER A 88 6.74 5.19 -0.79
CA SER A 88 6.35 6.52 -1.25
C SER A 88 7.47 7.54 -1.07
N ASP A 89 8.14 7.54 0.08
CA ASP A 89 9.28 8.40 0.36
C ASP A 89 10.43 8.14 -0.63
N ARG A 90 10.67 6.88 -0.95
CA ARG A 90 11.69 6.51 -1.93
C ARG A 90 11.33 6.97 -3.34
N ILE A 91 10.08 6.82 -3.77
CA ILE A 91 9.58 7.30 -5.06
C ILE A 91 9.80 8.81 -5.19
N LEU A 92 9.42 9.58 -4.17
CA LEU A 92 9.57 11.04 -4.16
C LEU A 92 11.05 11.46 -4.16
N PHE A 93 11.91 10.75 -3.41
CA PHE A 93 13.35 10.97 -3.46
C PHE A 93 13.92 10.77 -4.87
N LEU A 94 13.41 9.78 -5.60
CA LEU A 94 13.79 9.49 -6.99
C LEU A 94 13.14 10.46 -8.00
N GLN A 95 12.41 11.47 -7.54
CA GLN A 95 11.68 12.44 -8.35
C GLN A 95 10.58 11.79 -9.22
N GLY A 96 9.97 10.71 -8.71
CA GLY A 96 8.78 10.08 -9.25
C GLY A 96 7.51 10.67 -8.64
N ASP A 97 6.37 10.20 -9.13
CA ASP A 97 5.05 10.48 -8.55
C ASP A 97 4.47 9.20 -7.97
N VAL A 98 3.77 9.31 -6.84
CA VAL A 98 3.23 8.16 -6.12
C VAL A 98 1.84 7.81 -6.63
N ASP A 99 1.64 6.56 -7.02
CA ASP A 99 0.33 6.02 -7.36
C ASP A 99 -0.32 5.33 -6.14
N MET A 100 -1.30 6.00 -5.52
CA MET A 100 -2.04 5.52 -4.35
C MET A 100 -3.27 4.66 -4.71
N ASN A 101 -3.20 3.91 -5.80
CA ASN A 101 -4.27 2.99 -6.18
C ASN A 101 -3.98 1.56 -5.71
N ALA A 102 -4.97 0.93 -5.05
CA ALA A 102 -4.85 -0.47 -4.64
C ALA A 102 -4.78 -1.41 -5.85
N SER A 103 -3.87 -2.38 -5.84
CA SER A 103 -3.66 -3.34 -6.93
C SER A 103 -4.83 -4.31 -7.12
N PHE A 104 -5.57 -4.61 -6.05
CA PHE A 104 -6.75 -5.47 -6.09
C PHE A 104 -7.82 -5.00 -5.12
N ARG A 105 -9.04 -5.49 -5.32
CA ARG A 105 -10.17 -5.22 -4.42
C ARG A 105 -10.18 -6.20 -3.26
N THR A 106 -10.54 -5.72 -2.07
CA THR A 106 -10.77 -6.55 -0.89
C THR A 106 -11.77 -7.67 -1.19
N LYS A 107 -11.37 -8.91 -0.89
CA LYS A 107 -12.22 -10.09 -1.02
C LYS A 107 -13.05 -10.26 0.24
N GLN A 108 -14.35 -10.50 0.05
CA GLN A 108 -15.29 -10.74 1.15
C GLN A 108 -15.26 -12.22 1.55
N VAL A 109 -14.33 -12.57 2.42
CA VAL A 109 -14.16 -13.90 2.99
C VAL A 109 -14.39 -13.81 4.49
N THR A 110 -15.22 -14.70 5.05
CA THR A 110 -15.60 -14.70 6.47
C THR A 110 -15.27 -16.01 7.19
N ASP A 111 -14.94 -17.07 6.48
CA ASP A 111 -14.44 -18.30 7.10
C ASP A 111 -12.99 -18.11 7.58
N VAL A 112 -12.73 -18.39 8.85
CA VAL A 112 -11.43 -18.16 9.50
C VAL A 112 -10.27 -18.86 8.78
N LYS A 113 -10.46 -20.11 8.36
CA LYS A 113 -9.41 -20.87 7.65
C LYS A 113 -9.13 -20.28 6.27
N GLU A 114 -10.18 -19.85 5.58
CA GLU A 114 -10.05 -19.21 4.28
C GLU A 114 -9.41 -17.82 4.39
N MET A 115 -9.73 -17.05 5.44
CA MET A 115 -9.06 -15.78 5.74
C MET A 115 -7.56 -15.98 5.94
N LEU A 116 -7.16 -16.94 6.78
CA LEU A 116 -5.75 -17.24 7.05
C LEU A 116 -5.03 -17.78 5.80
N ARG A 117 -5.68 -18.64 4.99
CA ARG A 117 -5.13 -19.10 3.71
C ARG A 117 -4.92 -17.96 2.72
N LEU A 118 -5.90 -17.06 2.64
CA LEU A 118 -5.78 -15.91 1.75
C LEU A 118 -4.65 -14.97 2.21
N ALA A 119 -4.53 -14.73 3.52
CA ALA A 119 -3.42 -13.96 4.09
C ALA A 119 -2.08 -14.58 3.70
N MET A 120 -1.86 -15.88 3.93
CA MET A 120 -0.65 -16.59 3.51
C MET A 120 -0.37 -16.48 2.00
N GLN A 121 -1.41 -16.52 1.16
CA GLN A 121 -1.24 -16.37 -0.28
C GLN A 121 -0.81 -14.97 -0.68
N LEU A 122 -1.31 -13.95 0.01
CA LEU A 122 -0.92 -12.55 -0.22
C LEU A 122 0.55 -12.36 0.16
N GLU A 123 0.97 -12.78 1.35
CA GLU A 123 2.38 -12.66 1.77
C GLU A 123 3.33 -13.41 0.84
N GLN A 124 3.01 -14.66 0.49
CA GLN A 124 3.87 -15.40 -0.43
C GLN A 124 3.99 -14.70 -1.78
N SER A 125 2.87 -14.16 -2.30
CA SER A 125 2.89 -13.40 -3.55
C SER A 125 3.70 -12.11 -3.45
N THR A 126 3.66 -11.43 -2.30
CA THR A 126 4.46 -10.23 -2.01
C THR A 126 5.94 -10.59 -1.96
N ILE A 127 6.33 -11.60 -1.18
CA ILE A 127 7.70 -12.12 -1.08
C ILE A 127 8.26 -12.45 -2.47
N ASP A 128 7.52 -13.21 -3.28
CA ASP A 128 7.96 -13.60 -4.62
C ASP A 128 8.17 -12.39 -5.53
N SER A 129 7.24 -11.43 -5.49
CA SER A 129 7.33 -10.22 -6.32
C SER A 129 8.44 -9.28 -5.86
N TYR A 130 8.69 -9.15 -4.55
CA TYR A 130 9.74 -8.28 -4.01
C TYR A 130 11.13 -8.87 -4.21
N ASN A 131 11.28 -10.19 -4.20
CA ASN A 131 12.51 -10.85 -4.64
C ASN A 131 12.85 -10.48 -6.09
N GLU A 132 11.86 -10.50 -6.99
CA GLU A 132 12.06 -10.09 -8.38
C GLU A 132 12.32 -8.59 -8.51
N ALA A 133 11.58 -7.74 -7.80
CA ALA A 133 11.80 -6.29 -7.78
C ALA A 133 13.21 -5.93 -7.26
N SER A 134 13.66 -6.59 -6.19
CA SER A 134 15.01 -6.48 -5.64
C SER A 134 16.07 -6.81 -6.69
N ARG A 135 15.90 -7.94 -7.39
CA ARG A 135 16.80 -8.35 -8.48
C ARG A 135 16.87 -7.30 -9.59
N ILE A 136 15.73 -6.81 -10.06
CA ILE A 136 15.66 -5.80 -11.13
C ILE A 136 16.30 -4.47 -10.67
N ALA A 137 16.04 -4.02 -9.45
CA ALA A 137 16.65 -2.80 -8.90
C ALA A 137 18.19 -2.90 -8.87
N ALA A 138 18.73 -4.08 -8.50
CA ALA A 138 20.17 -4.35 -8.53
C ALA A 138 20.75 -4.28 -9.95
N GLU A 139 20.08 -4.87 -10.95
CA GLU A 139 20.49 -4.81 -12.36
C GLU A 139 20.52 -3.36 -12.89
N HIS A 140 19.59 -2.54 -12.44
CA HIS A 140 19.53 -1.10 -12.75
C HIS A 140 20.43 -0.23 -11.87
N LYS A 141 21.28 -0.86 -11.02
CA LYS A 141 22.28 -0.21 -10.15
C LYS A 141 21.67 0.76 -9.12
N ASP A 142 20.46 0.48 -8.67
CA ASP A 142 19.81 1.18 -7.56
C ASP A 142 19.92 0.35 -6.27
N ALA A 143 21.08 0.42 -5.64
CA ALA A 143 21.43 -0.36 -4.46
C ALA A 143 20.50 -0.04 -3.25
N VAL A 144 19.96 1.18 -3.17
CA VAL A 144 19.08 1.56 -2.05
C VAL A 144 17.70 0.93 -2.22
N THR A 145 17.10 1.01 -3.40
CA THR A 145 15.82 0.35 -3.69
C THR A 145 15.95 -1.18 -3.60
N HIS A 146 17.07 -1.74 -4.10
CA HIS A 146 17.39 -3.16 -3.93
C HIS A 146 17.36 -3.57 -2.45
N LYS A 147 18.09 -2.82 -1.60
CA LYS A 147 18.15 -3.12 -0.17
C LYS A 147 16.80 -2.94 0.51
N MET A 148 16.04 -1.90 0.17
CA MET A 148 14.70 -1.65 0.72
C MET A 148 13.77 -2.86 0.51
N PHE A 149 13.70 -3.41 -0.70
CA PHE A 149 12.94 -4.63 -0.94
C PHE A 149 13.44 -5.82 -0.11
N GLN A 150 14.75 -5.96 0.08
CA GLN A 150 15.31 -7.03 0.91
C GLN A 150 14.91 -6.89 2.38
N ASP A 151 14.91 -5.66 2.91
CA ASP A 151 14.54 -5.42 4.31
C ASP A 151 13.05 -5.74 4.53
N ILE A 152 12.17 -5.30 3.63
CA ILE A 152 10.73 -5.57 3.73
C ILE A 152 10.41 -7.07 3.55
N ILE A 153 11.10 -7.79 2.65
CA ILE A 153 10.92 -9.25 2.51
C ILE A 153 11.09 -9.97 3.87
N VAL A 154 11.99 -9.53 4.72
CA VAL A 154 12.18 -10.14 6.05
C VAL A 154 10.91 -9.98 6.90
N GLU A 155 10.27 -8.82 6.86
CA GLU A 155 9.02 -8.56 7.59
C GLU A 155 7.85 -9.39 6.99
N GLU A 156 7.77 -9.50 5.65
CA GLU A 156 6.75 -10.33 4.98
C GLU A 156 6.90 -11.83 5.29
N GLU A 157 8.13 -12.32 5.45
CA GLU A 157 8.38 -13.70 5.89
C GLU A 157 7.91 -13.92 7.34
N GLU A 158 8.03 -12.93 8.23
CA GLU A 158 7.51 -12.98 9.59
C GLU A 158 5.96 -12.96 9.61
N HIS A 159 5.33 -12.15 8.76
CA HIS A 159 3.88 -12.13 8.58
C HIS A 159 3.38 -13.50 8.08
N LEU A 160 4.02 -14.04 7.03
CA LEU A 160 3.69 -15.35 6.48
C LEU A 160 3.79 -16.46 7.54
N ASP A 161 4.86 -16.47 8.34
CA ASP A 161 5.06 -17.48 9.38
C ASP A 161 4.00 -17.37 10.49
N THR A 162 3.61 -16.15 10.83
CA THR A 162 2.51 -15.88 11.77
C THR A 162 1.20 -16.49 11.25
N PHE A 163 0.81 -16.22 10.02
CA PHE A 163 -0.43 -16.78 9.45
C PHE A 163 -0.37 -18.29 9.27
N ARG A 164 0.80 -18.83 8.92
CA ARG A 164 1.02 -20.28 8.83
C ARG A 164 0.80 -20.95 10.17
N THR A 165 1.35 -20.37 11.23
CA THR A 165 1.20 -20.88 12.59
C THR A 165 -0.27 -20.87 13.04
N GLU A 166 -0.98 -19.78 12.79
CA GLU A 166 -2.39 -19.67 13.19
C GLU A 166 -3.30 -20.59 12.37
N LEU A 167 -3.01 -20.77 11.08
CA LEU A 167 -3.72 -21.76 10.27
C LEU A 167 -3.46 -23.19 10.77
N GLN A 168 -2.23 -23.50 11.18
CA GLN A 168 -1.91 -24.81 11.73
C GLN A 168 -2.67 -25.05 13.06
N HIS A 169 -2.74 -24.07 13.96
CA HIS A 169 -3.56 -24.14 15.17
C HIS A 169 -5.03 -24.41 14.85
N MET A 170 -5.57 -23.73 13.83
CA MET A 170 -6.95 -23.97 13.36
C MET A 170 -7.17 -25.37 12.79
N LEU A 171 -6.16 -25.97 12.16
CA LEU A 171 -6.25 -27.32 11.62
C LEU A 171 -6.15 -28.38 12.71
N ASP A 172 -5.31 -28.16 13.71
CA ASP A 172 -5.04 -29.12 14.79
C ASP A 172 -6.13 -29.12 15.87
N TYR A 173 -6.67 -27.95 16.21
CA TYR A 173 -7.58 -27.76 17.35
C TYR A 173 -9.01 -27.34 16.97
N GLY A 174 -9.24 -26.94 15.72
CA GLY A 174 -10.57 -26.62 15.18
C GLY A 174 -11.35 -25.62 16.02
N GLU A 175 -12.58 -26.01 16.41
CA GLU A 175 -13.48 -25.14 17.21
C GLU A 175 -12.94 -24.87 18.63
N GLU A 176 -12.13 -25.74 19.19
CA GLU A 176 -11.51 -25.51 20.50
C GLU A 176 -10.55 -24.31 20.46
N TYR A 177 -9.80 -24.16 19.37
CA TYR A 177 -8.96 -22.99 19.16
C TYR A 177 -9.80 -21.70 19.12
N LEU A 178 -10.91 -21.67 18.40
CA LEU A 178 -11.80 -20.50 18.33
C LEU A 178 -12.46 -20.20 19.67
N ALA A 179 -12.86 -21.24 20.42
CA ALA A 179 -13.41 -21.05 21.76
C ALA A 179 -12.40 -20.42 22.73
N LEU A 180 -11.12 -20.79 22.66
CA LEU A 180 -10.04 -20.17 23.43
C LEU A 180 -9.83 -18.70 23.04
N GLN A 181 -9.91 -18.35 21.75
CA GLN A 181 -9.84 -16.98 21.26
C GLN A 181 -10.95 -16.12 21.90
N SER A 182 -12.20 -16.58 21.85
CA SER A 182 -13.36 -15.88 22.42
C SER A 182 -13.28 -15.77 23.96
N ALA A 183 -12.83 -16.82 24.65
CA ALA A 183 -12.72 -16.83 26.11
C ALA A 183 -11.63 -15.85 26.62
N ALA A 184 -10.54 -15.69 25.88
CA ALA A 184 -9.51 -14.71 26.17
C ALA A 184 -10.03 -13.28 26.07
N GLY A 185 -10.83 -12.98 25.04
CA GLY A 185 -11.49 -11.68 24.85
C GLY A 185 -12.47 -11.34 25.97
N SER A 186 -13.27 -12.31 26.42
CA SER A 186 -14.24 -12.11 27.51
C SER A 186 -13.58 -11.74 28.84
N LYS A 187 -12.41 -12.29 29.15
CA LYS A 187 -11.63 -11.95 30.37
C LYS A 187 -11.07 -10.51 30.30
N HIS A 188 -10.77 -10.00 29.12
CA HIS A 188 -10.30 -8.63 28.94
C HIS A 188 -11.43 -7.62 29.12
N ALA A 189 -12.61 -7.89 28.55
CA ALA A 189 -13.80 -7.06 28.72
C ALA A 189 -14.20 -6.98 30.21
N ALA A 190 -14.19 -8.08 30.96
CA ALA A 190 -14.52 -8.09 32.36
C ALA A 190 -13.57 -7.22 33.24
N LYS A 191 -12.29 -7.09 32.85
CA LYS A 191 -11.33 -6.21 33.56
C LYS A 191 -11.55 -4.72 33.25
N SER A 192 -12.05 -4.36 32.06
CA SER A 192 -12.30 -2.97 31.68
C SER A 192 -13.57 -2.38 32.34
N PHE A 193 -14.51 -3.22 32.77
CA PHE A 193 -15.74 -2.79 33.48
C PHE A 193 -15.61 -2.83 35.02
N GLY A 194 -14.46 -3.24 35.56
CA GLY A 194 -14.23 -3.45 36.98
C GLY A 194 -13.40 -2.35 37.66
N HIS A 195 -13.72 -1.05 37.41
CA HIS A 195 -13.26 0.02 38.30
C HIS A 195 -14.44 0.78 38.87
N PRO A 196 -14.50 0.86 40.23
CA PRO A 196 -15.43 1.77 40.90
C PRO A 196 -15.00 3.22 40.72
#